data_1541982af1645aa4643290f7874ff85a
#
_entry.id   1541982af1645aa4643290f7874ff85a
#
_cell.length_a   1.000
_cell.length_b   1.000
_cell.length_c   1.000
_cell.angle_alpha   90.00
_cell.angle_beta   90.00
_cell.angle_gamma   90.00
#
_symmetry.space_group_name_H-M   'P 1'
#
loop_
_entity.id
_entity.type
_entity.pdbx_description
1 polymer ?
#
loop_
_entity_poly.entity_id
_entity_poly.type
_entity_poly.pdbx_seq_one_letter_code
_entity_poly.pdbx_strand_id
1 'polypeptide(L)'
;MSDPVVDALVAAGVGDVQGGAPLAPLTTLRVGGAARALVTVERDAHLAAVGAVAVEHGVPWLVVGRGSNLLVGDDGWPGVAIVLGRGFRGVTFGPSPVLPDGQRVRAGAAEPLPALAVRVGDAGCSGFAWACAVPGTLGGAVRMNAGAHGSDMAAHLAEVDLVRLRTGVRETWTVDAVGLSYRRSQLPDDGIVVSATLDLQPGEAEQVRAEMHEIRAWRRAHQPLNQPNCGSVFTNPPGDSAGRLIDAAGCKGLTIGGASVSERHANFIVTRRGATAADVLAVIEEVQRRVREHAGIALTTEVVRVATAST
;
A
#
# COMPACT_ATOMS: atom_id res chain seq x y z
N MET A 1 27.61 -14.75 -14.21
CA MET A 1 28.30 -13.64 -13.53
C MET A 1 27.41 -13.18 -12.40
N SER A 2 27.97 -12.95 -11.23
CA SER A 2 27.26 -12.40 -10.06
C SER A 2 26.84 -10.96 -10.35
N ASP A 3 25.70 -10.52 -9.81
CA ASP A 3 25.22 -9.14 -9.97
C ASP A 3 25.92 -8.25 -8.93
N PRO A 4 26.65 -7.18 -9.34
CA PRO A 4 27.42 -6.36 -8.43
C PRO A 4 26.57 -5.65 -7.34
N VAL A 5 25.30 -5.35 -7.62
CA VAL A 5 24.38 -4.78 -6.61
C VAL A 5 24.00 -5.82 -5.56
N VAL A 6 23.71 -7.05 -5.98
CA VAL A 6 23.40 -8.17 -5.07
C VAL A 6 24.61 -8.46 -4.18
N ASP A 7 25.82 -8.54 -4.76
CA ASP A 7 27.05 -8.79 -4.01
C ASP A 7 27.33 -7.68 -2.98
N ALA A 8 27.16 -6.42 -3.38
CA ALA A 8 27.34 -5.28 -2.48
C ALA A 8 26.33 -5.30 -1.31
N LEU A 9 25.04 -5.63 -1.58
CA LEU A 9 24.01 -5.77 -0.54
C LEU A 9 24.34 -6.90 0.44
N VAL A 10 24.80 -8.05 -0.07
CA VAL A 10 25.24 -9.18 0.76
C VAL A 10 26.44 -8.78 1.62
N ALA A 11 27.44 -8.14 1.03
CA ALA A 11 28.64 -7.66 1.75
C ALA A 11 28.30 -6.62 2.83
N ALA A 12 27.30 -5.76 2.58
CA ALA A 12 26.80 -4.77 3.54
C ALA A 12 25.95 -5.38 4.68
N GLY A 13 25.65 -6.68 4.65
CA GLY A 13 24.91 -7.38 5.70
C GLY A 13 23.49 -6.86 5.93
N VAL A 14 22.78 -6.48 4.86
CA VAL A 14 21.47 -5.78 4.93
C VAL A 14 20.28 -6.67 5.28
N GLY A 15 20.49 -7.94 5.58
CA GLY A 15 19.44 -8.92 5.89
C GLY A 15 19.37 -10.03 4.82
N ASP A 16 18.16 -10.50 4.50
CA ASP A 16 17.98 -11.52 3.44
C ASP A 16 17.99 -10.83 2.06
N VAL A 17 18.89 -11.26 1.18
CA VAL A 17 19.08 -10.69 -0.17
C VAL A 17 18.87 -11.77 -1.22
N GLN A 18 17.98 -11.51 -2.17
CA GLN A 18 17.66 -12.40 -3.29
C GLN A 18 17.83 -11.67 -4.62
N GLY A 19 18.74 -12.14 -5.47
CA GLY A 19 18.91 -11.61 -6.83
C GLY A 19 17.86 -12.16 -7.79
N GLY A 20 17.34 -11.32 -8.68
CA GLY A 20 16.35 -11.72 -9.69
C GLY A 20 15.03 -12.24 -9.11
N ALA A 21 14.60 -11.73 -7.95
CA ALA A 21 13.47 -12.24 -7.23
C ALA A 21 12.13 -11.82 -7.88
N PRO A 22 11.20 -12.74 -8.15
CA PRO A 22 9.90 -12.40 -8.75
C PRO A 22 9.05 -11.55 -7.81
N LEU A 23 8.48 -10.44 -8.31
CA LEU A 23 7.62 -9.54 -7.54
C LEU A 23 6.13 -9.92 -7.61
N ALA A 24 5.69 -10.67 -8.61
CA ALA A 24 4.29 -11.11 -8.72
C ALA A 24 3.74 -11.77 -7.44
N PRO A 25 4.47 -12.67 -6.73
CA PRO A 25 4.01 -13.25 -5.46
C PRO A 25 3.84 -12.23 -4.33
N LEU A 26 4.52 -11.09 -4.41
CA LEU A 26 4.47 -10.01 -3.42
C LEU A 26 3.38 -8.97 -3.71
N THR A 27 2.67 -9.08 -4.85
CA THR A 27 1.55 -8.21 -5.19
C THR A 27 0.22 -8.94 -5.05
N THR A 28 -0.85 -8.21 -4.75
CA THR A 28 -2.20 -8.79 -4.68
C THR A 28 -2.83 -8.99 -6.06
N LEU A 29 -2.32 -8.31 -7.10
CA LEU A 29 -2.65 -8.58 -8.51
C LEU A 29 -2.01 -9.85 -9.06
N ARG A 30 -0.95 -10.36 -8.40
CA ARG A 30 -0.22 -11.57 -8.83
C ARG A 30 0.39 -11.47 -10.24
N VAL A 31 0.72 -10.26 -10.67
CA VAL A 31 1.42 -9.96 -11.93
C VAL A 31 2.69 -9.16 -11.67
N GLY A 32 3.57 -9.10 -12.66
CA GLY A 32 4.83 -8.35 -12.64
C GLY A 32 6.07 -9.22 -12.70
N GLY A 33 7.11 -8.67 -13.28
CA GLY A 33 8.42 -9.32 -13.43
C GLY A 33 9.25 -9.33 -12.15
N ALA A 34 10.53 -9.63 -12.28
CA ALA A 34 11.47 -9.75 -11.16
C ALA A 34 12.10 -8.40 -10.79
N ALA A 35 12.46 -8.22 -9.52
CA ALA A 35 13.37 -7.17 -9.09
C ALA A 35 14.83 -7.60 -9.34
N ARG A 36 15.72 -6.65 -9.65
CA ARG A 36 17.16 -6.90 -9.73
C ARG A 36 17.67 -7.48 -8.41
N ALA A 37 17.26 -6.89 -7.29
CA ALA A 37 17.47 -7.44 -5.96
C ALA A 37 16.21 -7.24 -5.10
N LEU A 38 15.88 -8.23 -4.28
CA LEU A 38 14.88 -8.14 -3.22
C LEU A 38 15.59 -8.25 -1.87
N VAL A 39 15.33 -7.32 -0.97
CA VAL A 39 15.94 -7.30 0.37
C VAL A 39 14.87 -7.28 1.44
N THR A 40 14.94 -8.20 2.41
CA THR A 40 14.15 -8.13 3.63
C THR A 40 14.99 -7.50 4.74
N VAL A 41 14.60 -6.33 5.21
CA VAL A 41 15.33 -5.54 6.23
C VAL A 41 14.65 -5.65 7.59
N GLU A 42 15.45 -5.72 8.67
CA GLU A 42 14.95 -5.95 10.03
C GLU A 42 15.22 -4.77 11.00
N ARG A 43 15.98 -3.76 10.58
CA ARG A 43 16.37 -2.61 11.41
C ARG A 43 16.80 -1.41 10.55
N ASP A 44 16.80 -0.22 11.14
CA ASP A 44 17.14 1.05 10.48
C ASP A 44 18.55 1.00 9.85
N ALA A 45 19.52 0.34 10.49
CA ALA A 45 20.86 0.20 9.93
C ALA A 45 20.88 -0.58 8.61
N HIS A 46 19.98 -1.54 8.42
CA HIS A 46 19.85 -2.24 7.14
C HIS A 46 19.30 -1.29 6.05
N LEU A 47 18.33 -0.42 6.38
CA LEU A 47 17.82 0.60 5.45
C LEU A 47 18.92 1.57 5.03
N ALA A 48 19.71 2.05 5.98
CA ALA A 48 20.85 2.92 5.70
C ALA A 48 21.86 2.26 4.75
N ALA A 49 22.19 0.99 5.00
CA ALA A 49 23.11 0.23 4.15
C ALA A 49 22.54 -0.03 2.74
N VAL A 50 21.24 -0.38 2.63
CA VAL A 50 20.57 -0.50 1.33
C VAL A 50 20.61 0.83 0.57
N GLY A 51 20.37 1.94 1.26
CA GLY A 51 20.42 3.27 0.67
C GLY A 51 21.81 3.63 0.14
N ALA A 52 22.86 3.34 0.92
CA ALA A 52 24.25 3.57 0.50
C ALA A 52 24.59 2.77 -0.77
N VAL A 53 24.28 1.47 -0.80
CA VAL A 53 24.49 0.62 -1.99
C VAL A 53 23.68 1.11 -3.20
N ALA A 54 22.40 1.47 -3.00
CA ALA A 54 21.56 1.95 -4.09
C ALA A 54 22.08 3.25 -4.69
N VAL A 55 22.56 4.18 -3.86
CA VAL A 55 23.18 5.45 -4.31
C VAL A 55 24.51 5.20 -5.02
N GLU A 56 25.40 4.37 -4.46
CA GLU A 56 26.71 4.03 -5.04
C GLU A 56 26.58 3.41 -6.44
N HIS A 57 25.62 2.50 -6.60
CA HIS A 57 25.41 1.81 -7.87
C HIS A 57 24.42 2.53 -8.81
N GLY A 58 23.85 3.69 -8.41
CA GLY A 58 22.91 4.45 -9.23
C GLY A 58 21.62 3.68 -9.54
N VAL A 59 21.17 2.79 -8.66
CA VAL A 59 19.97 1.98 -8.87
C VAL A 59 18.77 2.53 -8.09
N PRO A 60 17.56 2.46 -8.65
CA PRO A 60 16.35 2.88 -7.94
C PRO A 60 15.95 1.87 -6.86
N TRP A 61 15.10 2.31 -5.92
CA TRP A 61 14.49 1.46 -4.90
C TRP A 61 12.96 1.49 -4.95
N LEU A 62 12.36 0.41 -4.48
CA LEU A 62 10.92 0.24 -4.36
C LEU A 62 10.60 -0.38 -3.00
N VAL A 63 9.78 0.29 -2.18
CA VAL A 63 9.30 -0.31 -0.93
C VAL A 63 8.04 -1.12 -1.20
N VAL A 64 8.06 -2.38 -0.82
CA VAL A 64 6.95 -3.31 -1.01
C VAL A 64 6.40 -3.70 0.37
N GLY A 65 5.19 -3.23 0.68
CA GLY A 65 4.44 -3.71 1.83
C GLY A 65 3.79 -5.07 1.52
N ARG A 66 2.45 -5.10 1.44
CA ARG A 66 1.70 -6.28 0.95
C ARG A 66 1.39 -6.21 -0.56
N GLY A 67 1.93 -5.24 -1.27
CA GLY A 67 1.73 -5.07 -2.70
C GLY A 67 0.27 -4.85 -3.11
N SER A 68 -0.57 -4.37 -2.19
CA SER A 68 -2.01 -4.25 -2.39
C SER A 68 -2.44 -3.05 -3.23
N ASN A 69 -1.50 -2.17 -3.56
CA ASN A 69 -1.73 -1.02 -4.43
C ASN A 69 -0.59 -0.85 -5.46
N LEU A 70 0.06 -1.96 -5.84
CA LEU A 70 1.17 -1.94 -6.80
C LEU A 70 0.80 -2.73 -8.06
N LEU A 71 1.08 -2.13 -9.20
CA LEU A 71 1.11 -2.79 -10.51
C LEU A 71 2.55 -2.74 -11.02
N VAL A 72 3.27 -3.84 -10.89
CA VAL A 72 4.66 -3.98 -11.35
C VAL A 72 4.64 -4.43 -12.80
N GLY A 73 5.39 -3.76 -13.67
CA GLY A 73 5.52 -4.13 -15.08
C GLY A 73 6.10 -5.53 -15.30
N ASP A 74 5.82 -6.13 -16.46
CA ASP A 74 6.30 -7.47 -16.80
C ASP A 74 7.82 -7.53 -16.93
N ASP A 75 8.49 -6.44 -17.29
CA ASP A 75 9.94 -6.28 -17.31
C ASP A 75 10.57 -6.24 -15.89
N GLY A 76 9.74 -6.13 -14.86
CA GLY A 76 10.16 -6.12 -13.47
C GLY A 76 10.63 -4.76 -12.97
N TRP A 77 11.57 -4.77 -12.02
CA TRP A 77 12.13 -3.60 -11.37
C TRP A 77 13.67 -3.61 -11.48
N PRO A 78 14.30 -2.61 -12.10
CA PRO A 78 15.74 -2.63 -12.38
C PRO A 78 16.61 -2.30 -11.16
N GLY A 79 15.99 -2.13 -9.99
CA GLY A 79 16.65 -1.74 -8.75
C GLY A 79 16.40 -2.69 -7.59
N VAL A 80 16.50 -2.13 -6.38
CA VAL A 80 16.31 -2.85 -5.11
C VAL A 80 14.86 -2.74 -4.65
N ALA A 81 14.17 -3.88 -4.53
CA ALA A 81 12.88 -3.98 -3.84
C ALA A 81 13.13 -4.25 -2.35
N ILE A 82 12.51 -3.46 -1.48
CA ILE A 82 12.71 -3.46 -0.03
C ILE A 82 11.43 -3.92 0.65
N VAL A 83 11.52 -4.96 1.46
CA VAL A 83 10.46 -5.44 2.34
C VAL A 83 10.88 -5.20 3.79
N LEU A 84 10.01 -4.54 4.56
CA LEU A 84 10.21 -4.41 6.00
C LEU A 84 9.83 -5.71 6.71
N GLY A 85 10.79 -6.31 7.39
CA GLY A 85 10.61 -7.59 8.09
C GLY A 85 9.99 -7.45 9.48
N ARG A 86 10.14 -8.48 10.30
CA ARG A 86 9.53 -8.56 11.64
C ARG A 86 10.06 -7.50 12.61
N GLY A 87 11.29 -7.04 12.43
CA GLY A 87 11.88 -5.98 13.26
C GLY A 87 11.13 -4.64 13.18
N PHE A 88 10.33 -4.46 12.12
CA PHE A 88 9.46 -3.30 11.95
C PHE A 88 7.98 -3.60 12.31
N ARG A 89 7.74 -4.61 13.15
CA ARG A 89 6.44 -4.92 13.76
C ARG A 89 6.47 -4.60 15.25
N GLY A 90 5.32 -4.67 15.85
CA GLY A 90 5.10 -4.40 17.28
C GLY A 90 4.07 -3.29 17.46
N VAL A 91 3.32 -3.38 18.54
CA VAL A 91 2.29 -2.39 18.90
C VAL A 91 2.41 -2.13 20.38
N THR A 92 2.51 -0.86 20.76
CA THR A 92 2.50 -0.40 22.14
C THR A 92 1.36 0.58 22.36
N PHE A 93 0.81 0.57 23.57
CA PHE A 93 -0.30 1.42 23.99
C PHE A 93 0.13 2.32 25.14
N GLY A 94 -0.39 3.53 25.20
CA GLY A 94 -0.20 4.48 26.27
C GLY A 94 -1.31 5.54 26.24
N PRO A 95 -1.41 6.41 27.25
CA PRO A 95 -2.41 7.47 27.28
C PRO A 95 -2.17 8.46 26.14
N SER A 96 -3.25 8.92 25.51
CA SER A 96 -3.15 10.00 24.52
C SER A 96 -2.92 11.33 25.23
N PRO A 97 -1.95 12.14 24.78
CA PRO A 97 -1.75 13.47 25.34
C PRO A 97 -2.76 14.51 24.87
N VAL A 98 -3.56 14.17 23.83
CA VAL A 98 -4.47 15.11 23.16
C VAL A 98 -5.95 14.72 23.26
N LEU A 99 -6.25 13.46 23.60
CA LEU A 99 -7.62 12.94 23.72
C LEU A 99 -7.89 12.55 25.18
N PRO A 100 -8.89 13.14 25.84
CA PRO A 100 -9.33 12.71 27.18
C PRO A 100 -9.71 11.22 27.16
N ASP A 101 -9.14 10.45 28.08
CA ASP A 101 -9.32 8.99 28.20
C ASP A 101 -8.94 8.20 26.93
N GLY A 102 -8.41 8.86 25.91
CA GLY A 102 -7.96 8.27 24.66
C GLY A 102 -6.64 7.52 24.81
N GLN A 103 -6.31 6.71 23.81
CA GLN A 103 -5.07 5.95 23.76
C GLN A 103 -4.18 6.41 22.61
N ARG A 104 -2.89 6.52 22.89
CA ARG A 104 -1.84 6.64 21.90
C ARG A 104 -1.31 5.27 21.56
N VAL A 105 -1.44 4.89 20.30
CA VAL A 105 -1.02 3.59 19.78
C VAL A 105 0.17 3.80 18.84
N ARG A 106 1.35 3.31 19.24
CA ARG A 106 2.53 3.29 18.36
C ARG A 106 2.67 1.90 17.76
N ALA A 107 2.75 1.82 16.44
CA ALA A 107 2.86 0.57 15.72
C ALA A 107 3.95 0.62 14.64
N GLY A 108 4.62 -0.51 14.41
CA GLY A 108 5.63 -0.67 13.39
C GLY A 108 5.02 -0.67 11.99
N ALA A 109 5.74 -0.11 11.01
CA ALA A 109 5.26 0.07 9.65
C ALA A 109 4.92 -1.24 8.91
N ALA A 110 5.55 -2.36 9.30
CA ALA A 110 5.29 -3.69 8.73
C ALA A 110 4.07 -4.41 9.36
N GLU A 111 3.37 -3.79 10.32
CA GLU A 111 2.12 -4.36 10.85
C GLU A 111 1.06 -4.45 9.76
N PRO A 112 0.45 -5.64 9.55
CA PRO A 112 -0.69 -5.76 8.66
C PRO A 112 -1.87 -4.92 9.18
N LEU A 113 -2.37 -4.00 8.37
CA LEU A 113 -3.39 -3.04 8.79
C LEU A 113 -4.67 -3.71 9.35
N PRO A 114 -5.20 -4.80 8.72
CA PRO A 114 -6.36 -5.50 9.29
C PRO A 114 -6.10 -6.15 10.65
N ALA A 115 -4.88 -6.63 10.90
CA ALA A 115 -4.51 -7.20 12.19
C ALA A 115 -4.33 -6.13 13.26
N LEU A 116 -3.75 -4.98 12.88
CA LEU A 116 -3.63 -3.82 13.76
C LEU A 116 -5.01 -3.33 14.20
N ALA A 117 -5.98 -3.23 13.27
CA ALA A 117 -7.36 -2.82 13.60
C ALA A 117 -8.00 -3.73 14.65
N VAL A 118 -7.80 -5.05 14.56
CA VAL A 118 -8.31 -6.01 15.57
C VAL A 118 -7.65 -5.77 16.92
N ARG A 119 -6.31 -5.65 16.96
CA ARG A 119 -5.57 -5.43 18.22
C ARG A 119 -5.97 -4.12 18.91
N VAL A 120 -6.18 -3.08 18.13
CA VAL A 120 -6.62 -1.78 18.60
C VAL A 120 -8.05 -1.84 19.15
N GLY A 121 -8.97 -2.48 18.43
CA GLY A 121 -10.35 -2.68 18.90
C GLY A 121 -10.43 -3.52 20.16
N ASP A 122 -9.65 -4.60 20.26
CA ASP A 122 -9.60 -5.46 21.45
C ASP A 122 -9.01 -4.72 22.68
N ALA A 123 -8.18 -3.71 22.46
CA ALA A 123 -7.65 -2.83 23.50
C ALA A 123 -8.62 -1.71 23.93
N GLY A 124 -9.86 -1.71 23.41
CA GLY A 124 -10.87 -0.70 23.77
C GLY A 124 -10.65 0.66 23.09
N CYS A 125 -10.09 0.69 21.88
CA CYS A 125 -9.95 1.89 21.08
C CYS A 125 -10.94 1.92 19.91
N SER A 126 -11.64 3.01 19.71
CA SER A 126 -12.59 3.23 18.62
C SER A 126 -12.04 4.12 17.52
N GLY A 127 -12.77 4.20 16.39
CA GLY A 127 -12.43 5.04 15.24
C GLY A 127 -11.53 4.39 14.21
N PHE A 128 -10.90 3.25 14.50
CA PHE A 128 -9.96 2.58 13.58
C PHE A 128 -10.51 1.28 12.96
N ALA A 129 -11.78 0.97 13.16
CA ALA A 129 -12.44 -0.25 12.64
C ALA A 129 -12.37 -0.34 11.10
N TRP A 130 -12.43 0.79 10.39
CA TRP A 130 -12.33 0.87 8.93
C TRP A 130 -11.07 0.18 8.38
N ALA A 131 -9.98 0.22 9.14
CA ALA A 131 -8.68 -0.33 8.74
C ALA A 131 -8.71 -1.87 8.57
N CYS A 132 -9.69 -2.57 9.16
CA CYS A 132 -9.90 -4.00 8.96
C CYS A 132 -10.27 -4.34 7.49
N ALA A 133 -10.70 -3.34 6.74
CA ALA A 133 -11.09 -3.45 5.33
C ALA A 133 -9.94 -3.22 4.35
N VAL A 134 -8.82 -2.65 4.78
CA VAL A 134 -7.74 -2.22 3.89
C VAL A 134 -6.62 -3.25 3.88
N PRO A 135 -6.41 -4.00 2.78
CA PRO A 135 -5.29 -4.92 2.68
C PRO A 135 -4.01 -4.11 2.49
N GLY A 136 -3.07 -4.26 3.40
CA GLY A 136 -1.80 -3.52 3.34
C GLY A 136 -1.05 -3.58 4.65
N THR A 137 -0.01 -2.76 4.75
CA THR A 137 0.74 -2.51 5.99
C THR A 137 0.49 -1.09 6.48
N LEU A 138 0.74 -0.83 7.76
CA LEU A 138 0.61 0.50 8.33
C LEU A 138 1.46 1.55 7.58
N GLY A 139 2.72 1.24 7.23
CA GLY A 139 3.58 2.16 6.48
C GLY A 139 3.02 2.51 5.10
N GLY A 140 2.48 1.51 4.38
CA GLY A 140 1.79 1.74 3.10
C GLY A 140 0.50 2.55 3.26
N ALA A 141 -0.25 2.33 4.35
CA ALA A 141 -1.46 3.09 4.65
C ALA A 141 -1.15 4.57 4.94
N VAL A 142 -0.09 4.85 5.69
CA VAL A 142 0.39 6.23 5.92
C VAL A 142 0.81 6.88 4.60
N ARG A 143 1.64 6.19 3.79
CA ARG A 143 2.16 6.72 2.51
C ARG A 143 1.03 7.14 1.57
N MET A 144 -0.05 6.39 1.53
CA MET A 144 -1.18 6.60 0.63
C MET A 144 -2.37 7.34 1.28
N ASN A 145 -2.27 7.79 2.53
CA ASN A 145 -3.45 8.20 3.29
C ASN A 145 -4.63 7.23 3.05
N ALA A 146 -4.38 5.94 3.32
CA ALA A 146 -5.38 4.92 3.05
C ALA A 146 -6.63 5.15 3.88
N GLY A 147 -7.79 4.90 3.28
CA GLY A 147 -9.06 5.07 3.96
C GLY A 147 -10.17 4.23 3.33
N ALA A 148 -11.17 3.93 4.12
CA ALA A 148 -12.37 3.19 3.73
C ALA A 148 -13.52 3.51 4.71
N HIS A 149 -14.76 3.27 4.29
CA HIS A 149 -15.95 3.40 5.17
C HIS A 149 -16.04 4.74 5.92
N GLY A 150 -15.71 5.84 5.23
CA GLY A 150 -15.90 7.21 5.76
C GLY A 150 -14.76 7.73 6.64
N SER A 151 -13.65 6.97 6.80
CA SER A 151 -12.47 7.40 7.55
C SER A 151 -11.18 7.09 6.81
N ASP A 152 -10.06 7.67 7.25
CA ASP A 152 -8.72 7.47 6.68
C ASP A 152 -7.61 7.65 7.72
N MET A 153 -6.35 7.52 7.29
CA MET A 153 -5.20 7.68 8.19
C MET A 153 -5.08 9.08 8.77
N ALA A 154 -5.46 10.13 8.03
CA ALA A 154 -5.36 11.52 8.50
C ALA A 154 -6.21 11.79 9.75
N ALA A 155 -7.34 11.07 9.90
CA ALA A 155 -8.23 11.22 11.05
C ALA A 155 -7.61 10.76 12.39
N HIS A 156 -6.52 9.97 12.34
CA HIS A 156 -5.98 9.29 13.53
C HIS A 156 -4.48 9.44 13.71
N LEU A 157 -3.75 9.79 12.63
CA LEU A 157 -2.30 9.89 12.66
C LEU A 157 -1.86 11.07 13.50
N ALA A 158 -0.95 10.83 14.44
CA ALA A 158 -0.28 11.87 15.22
C ALA A 158 1.13 12.14 14.71
N GLU A 159 1.91 11.06 14.53
CA GLU A 159 3.33 11.15 14.20
C GLU A 159 3.74 9.95 13.32
N VAL A 160 4.80 10.16 12.54
CA VAL A 160 5.44 9.14 11.73
C VAL A 160 6.94 9.17 11.96
N ASP A 161 7.54 8.02 12.22
CA ASP A 161 8.97 7.88 12.09
C ASP A 161 9.33 7.36 10.71
N LEU A 162 10.27 7.99 10.08
CA LEU A 162 10.80 7.56 8.80
C LEU A 162 12.33 7.51 8.81
N VAL A 163 12.90 6.67 7.99
CA VAL A 163 14.33 6.64 7.69
C VAL A 163 14.55 7.19 6.30
N ARG A 164 15.39 8.20 6.18
CA ARG A 164 15.83 8.75 4.88
C ARG A 164 16.81 7.77 4.25
N LEU A 165 16.42 7.13 3.19
CA LEU A 165 17.23 6.07 2.57
C LEU A 165 18.59 6.60 2.07
N ARG A 166 18.61 7.83 1.53
CA ARG A 166 19.85 8.45 1.01
C ARG A 166 20.87 8.77 2.09
N THR A 167 20.44 9.07 3.29
CA THR A 167 21.33 9.54 4.38
C THR A 167 21.40 8.58 5.56
N GLY A 168 20.48 7.61 5.64
CA GLY A 168 20.33 6.72 6.79
C GLY A 168 19.77 7.40 8.05
N VAL A 169 19.42 8.68 7.99
CA VAL A 169 18.95 9.45 9.15
C VAL A 169 17.49 9.10 9.44
N ARG A 170 17.19 8.85 10.73
CA ARG A 170 15.81 8.72 11.22
C ARG A 170 15.26 10.08 11.57
N GLU A 171 14.04 10.35 11.15
CA GLU A 171 13.30 11.58 11.39
C GLU A 171 11.92 11.24 11.97
N THR A 172 11.40 12.10 12.87
CA THR A 172 10.00 12.03 13.32
C THR A 172 9.25 13.22 12.76
N TRP A 173 8.16 12.97 12.08
CA TRP A 173 7.31 13.97 11.44
C TRP A 173 5.92 13.97 12.09
N THR A 174 5.41 15.16 12.41
CA THR A 174 4.01 15.33 12.84
C THR A 174 3.06 15.14 11.68
N VAL A 175 1.78 14.87 11.94
CA VAL A 175 0.76 14.70 10.90
C VAL A 175 0.70 15.91 9.96
N ASP A 176 0.88 17.12 10.45
CA ASP A 176 0.90 18.34 9.62
C ASP A 176 2.07 18.34 8.64
N ALA A 177 3.26 17.90 9.07
CA ALA A 177 4.42 17.78 8.21
C ALA A 177 4.25 16.66 7.17
N VAL A 178 3.56 15.58 7.51
CA VAL A 178 3.22 14.48 6.57
C VAL A 178 2.29 14.96 5.45
N GLY A 179 1.48 15.99 5.69
CA GLY A 179 0.65 16.66 4.69
C GLY A 179 -0.30 15.72 3.97
N LEU A 180 -1.12 14.98 4.74
CA LEU A 180 -2.06 14.00 4.21
C LEU A 180 -3.23 14.68 3.47
N SER A 181 -3.57 14.15 2.32
CA SER A 181 -4.74 14.51 1.53
C SER A 181 -5.34 13.25 0.89
N TYR A 182 -6.44 13.38 0.18
CA TYR A 182 -7.12 12.22 -0.42
C TYR A 182 -6.16 11.37 -1.27
N ARG A 183 -5.88 10.16 -0.80
CA ARG A 183 -4.96 9.17 -1.41
C ARG A 183 -3.51 9.68 -1.62
N ARG A 184 -3.06 10.60 -0.78
CA ARG A 184 -1.75 11.23 -0.93
C ARG A 184 -1.13 11.63 0.40
N SER A 185 0.20 11.59 0.46
CA SER A 185 1.03 12.23 1.49
C SER A 185 2.13 13.06 0.83
N GLN A 186 2.72 13.99 1.58
CA GLN A 186 3.90 14.77 1.15
C GLN A 186 5.21 14.16 1.66
N LEU A 187 5.18 12.88 2.07
CA LEU A 187 6.40 12.18 2.47
C LEU A 187 7.42 12.16 1.34
N PRO A 188 8.70 12.37 1.63
CA PRO A 188 9.76 12.36 0.61
C PRO A 188 9.91 10.98 -0.04
N ASP A 189 10.37 10.95 -1.29
CA ASP A 189 10.50 9.69 -2.05
C ASP A 189 11.55 8.75 -1.45
N ASP A 190 12.54 9.28 -0.74
CA ASP A 190 13.54 8.52 -0.01
C ASP A 190 13.18 8.28 1.46
N GLY A 191 12.00 8.74 1.92
CA GLY A 191 11.50 8.54 3.28
C GLY A 191 10.76 7.22 3.41
N ILE A 192 11.32 6.27 4.12
CA ILE A 192 10.70 4.97 4.41
C ILE A 192 10.06 5.02 5.78
N VAL A 193 8.74 4.93 5.84
CA VAL A 193 8.01 4.86 7.12
C VAL A 193 8.41 3.59 7.85
N VAL A 194 8.89 3.72 9.08
CA VAL A 194 9.33 2.60 9.94
C VAL A 194 8.40 2.37 11.14
N SER A 195 7.69 3.40 11.58
CA SER A 195 6.60 3.31 12.55
C SER A 195 5.63 4.48 12.41
N ALA A 196 4.44 4.34 12.95
CA ALA A 196 3.47 5.42 13.07
C ALA A 196 2.81 5.41 14.44
N THR A 197 2.44 6.59 14.91
CA THR A 197 1.72 6.81 16.17
C THR A 197 0.34 7.34 15.85
N LEU A 198 -0.68 6.71 16.42
CA LEU A 198 -2.09 7.06 16.25
C LEU A 198 -2.64 7.53 17.59
N ASP A 199 -3.48 8.56 17.60
CA ASP A 199 -4.31 8.93 18.75
C ASP A 199 -5.75 8.48 18.48
N LEU A 200 -6.27 7.61 19.36
CA LEU A 200 -7.55 6.92 19.19
C LEU A 200 -8.46 7.18 20.37
N GLN A 201 -9.75 7.35 20.09
CA GLN A 201 -10.78 7.52 21.11
C GLN A 201 -11.00 6.25 21.93
N PRO A 202 -11.42 6.35 23.20
CA PRO A 202 -11.88 5.21 23.94
C PRO A 202 -13.13 4.61 23.29
N GLY A 203 -13.32 3.31 23.45
CA GLY A 203 -14.48 2.60 22.90
C GLY A 203 -14.67 1.23 23.50
N GLU A 204 -15.89 0.74 23.38
CA GLU A 204 -16.25 -0.59 23.85
C GLU A 204 -15.80 -1.64 22.84
N ALA A 205 -14.93 -2.58 23.25
CA ALA A 205 -14.33 -3.58 22.37
C ALA A 205 -15.38 -4.43 21.63
N GLU A 206 -16.54 -4.69 22.25
CA GLU A 206 -17.61 -5.44 21.61
C GLU A 206 -18.26 -4.65 20.48
N GLN A 207 -18.48 -3.34 20.66
CA GLN A 207 -19.03 -2.46 19.63
C GLN A 207 -18.07 -2.32 18.45
N VAL A 208 -16.78 -2.14 18.72
CA VAL A 208 -15.74 -2.06 17.67
C VAL A 208 -15.65 -3.37 16.87
N ARG A 209 -15.77 -4.53 17.55
CA ARG A 209 -15.83 -5.82 16.86
C ARG A 209 -17.07 -5.98 15.99
N ALA A 210 -18.23 -5.52 16.47
CA ALA A 210 -19.47 -5.53 15.69
C ALA A 210 -19.32 -4.66 14.44
N GLU A 211 -18.79 -3.44 14.56
CA GLU A 211 -18.50 -2.55 13.42
C GLU A 211 -17.56 -3.22 12.39
N MET A 212 -16.45 -3.81 12.84
CA MET A 212 -15.54 -4.55 11.94
C MET A 212 -16.24 -5.74 11.26
N HIS A 213 -17.16 -6.41 11.94
CA HIS A 213 -17.93 -7.50 11.35
C HIS A 213 -18.85 -7.00 10.23
N GLU A 214 -19.55 -5.90 10.43
CA GLU A 214 -20.40 -5.25 9.43
C GLU A 214 -19.59 -4.81 8.22
N ILE A 215 -18.47 -4.13 8.42
CA ILE A 215 -17.54 -3.73 7.37
C ILE A 215 -17.09 -4.94 6.53
N ARG A 216 -16.67 -6.02 7.19
CA ARG A 216 -16.23 -7.24 6.49
C ARG A 216 -17.39 -7.93 5.74
N ALA A 217 -18.59 -7.92 6.31
CA ALA A 217 -19.78 -8.47 5.67
C ALA A 217 -20.14 -7.67 4.41
N TRP A 218 -20.15 -6.34 4.51
CA TRP A 218 -20.38 -5.46 3.36
C TRP A 218 -19.36 -5.71 2.25
N ARG A 219 -18.07 -5.81 2.56
CA ARG A 219 -17.03 -6.09 1.57
C ARG A 219 -17.23 -7.43 0.88
N ARG A 220 -17.56 -8.48 1.64
CA ARG A 220 -17.84 -9.80 1.03
C ARG A 220 -19.00 -9.76 0.04
N ALA A 221 -20.02 -8.94 0.32
CA ALA A 221 -21.18 -8.77 -0.56
C ALA A 221 -20.85 -7.97 -1.82
N HIS A 222 -19.98 -6.95 -1.75
CA HIS A 222 -19.82 -5.94 -2.80
C HIS A 222 -18.47 -5.97 -3.53
N GLN A 223 -17.45 -6.69 -3.03
CA GLN A 223 -16.11 -6.67 -3.61
C GLN A 223 -15.63 -8.08 -4.01
N PRO A 224 -14.76 -8.22 -5.04
CA PRO A 224 -14.27 -9.51 -5.53
C PRO A 224 -13.10 -10.03 -4.68
N LEU A 225 -13.33 -10.27 -3.37
CA LEU A 225 -12.28 -10.63 -2.40
C LEU A 225 -11.66 -12.00 -2.62
N ASN A 226 -12.30 -12.85 -3.41
CA ASN A 226 -11.85 -14.21 -3.74
C ASN A 226 -10.98 -14.29 -5.01
N GLN A 227 -10.71 -13.15 -5.64
CA GLN A 227 -9.89 -13.06 -6.86
C GLN A 227 -8.72 -12.11 -6.60
N PRO A 228 -7.54 -12.34 -7.21
CA PRO A 228 -6.42 -11.40 -7.17
C PRO A 228 -6.84 -10.03 -7.71
N ASN A 229 -6.59 -8.96 -6.94
CA ASN A 229 -6.93 -7.58 -7.28
C ASN A 229 -6.12 -6.61 -6.42
N CYS A 230 -6.08 -5.33 -6.76
CA CYS A 230 -5.40 -4.28 -5.99
C CYS A 230 -6.34 -3.29 -5.30
N GLY A 231 -7.60 -3.68 -5.07
CA GLY A 231 -8.61 -2.75 -4.57
C GLY A 231 -9.13 -1.83 -5.69
N SER A 232 -9.51 -0.62 -5.32
CA SER A 232 -9.94 0.41 -6.28
C SER A 232 -8.79 0.81 -7.20
N VAL A 233 -9.01 0.72 -8.50
CA VAL A 233 -7.99 1.05 -9.51
C VAL A 233 -7.91 2.55 -9.78
N PHE A 234 -9.05 3.24 -9.68
CA PHE A 234 -9.15 4.67 -9.94
C PHE A 234 -9.63 5.44 -8.71
N THR A 235 -9.12 6.65 -8.55
CA THR A 235 -9.63 7.60 -7.55
C THR A 235 -11.02 8.10 -7.96
N ASN A 236 -11.85 8.45 -6.99
CA ASN A 236 -13.14 9.08 -7.28
C ASN A 236 -12.91 10.52 -7.76
N PRO A 237 -13.49 10.92 -8.90
CA PRO A 237 -13.46 12.31 -9.34
C PRO A 237 -14.37 13.18 -8.45
N PRO A 238 -14.17 14.51 -8.43
CA PRO A 238 -15.04 15.42 -7.68
C PRO A 238 -16.52 15.25 -8.04
N GLY A 239 -17.37 15.06 -7.05
CA GLY A 239 -18.81 14.96 -7.21
C GLY A 239 -19.36 13.63 -7.73
N ASP A 240 -18.49 12.64 -8.00
CA ASP A 240 -18.92 11.33 -8.51
C ASP A 240 -18.05 10.19 -8.00
N SER A 241 -18.42 8.94 -8.29
CA SER A 241 -17.60 7.78 -8.01
C SER A 241 -17.09 7.11 -9.29
N ALA A 242 -15.79 6.73 -9.30
CA ALA A 242 -15.21 6.01 -10.43
C ALA A 242 -15.98 4.72 -10.74
N GLY A 243 -16.42 3.98 -9.70
CA GLY A 243 -17.20 2.76 -9.90
C GLY A 243 -18.51 2.98 -10.66
N ARG A 244 -19.27 4.04 -10.33
CA ARG A 244 -20.51 4.40 -11.04
C ARG A 244 -20.23 4.78 -12.51
N LEU A 245 -19.21 5.59 -12.75
CA LEU A 245 -18.84 6.02 -14.11
C LEU A 245 -18.40 4.84 -15.00
N ILE A 246 -17.61 3.93 -14.44
CA ILE A 246 -17.12 2.73 -15.14
C ILE A 246 -18.28 1.78 -15.47
N ASP A 247 -19.22 1.62 -14.53
CA ASP A 247 -20.43 0.82 -14.74
C ASP A 247 -21.33 1.43 -15.82
N ALA A 248 -21.59 2.73 -15.75
CA ALA A 248 -22.37 3.48 -16.73
C ALA A 248 -21.76 3.46 -18.14
N ALA A 249 -20.42 3.40 -18.24
CA ALA A 249 -19.70 3.25 -19.50
C ALA A 249 -19.69 1.79 -20.03
N GLY A 250 -20.42 0.87 -19.40
CA GLY A 250 -20.53 -0.54 -19.83
C GLY A 250 -19.22 -1.31 -19.72
N CYS A 251 -18.39 -1.01 -18.71
CA CYS A 251 -17.07 -1.65 -18.59
C CYS A 251 -17.07 -2.90 -17.70
N LYS A 252 -18.14 -3.22 -16.95
CA LYS A 252 -18.17 -4.48 -16.18
C LYS A 252 -17.98 -5.67 -17.11
N GLY A 253 -17.16 -6.65 -16.71
CA GLY A 253 -16.83 -7.82 -17.51
C GLY A 253 -15.88 -7.58 -18.69
N LEU A 254 -15.49 -6.32 -18.98
CA LEU A 254 -14.45 -6.03 -19.97
C LEU A 254 -13.20 -6.83 -19.66
N THR A 255 -12.79 -7.68 -20.62
CA THR A 255 -11.66 -8.59 -20.45
C THR A 255 -10.64 -8.35 -21.55
N ILE A 256 -9.37 -8.22 -21.17
CA ILE A 256 -8.22 -8.19 -22.09
C ILE A 256 -7.18 -9.15 -21.53
N GLY A 257 -6.79 -10.14 -22.33
CA GLY A 257 -5.88 -11.19 -21.91
C GLY A 257 -6.33 -11.92 -20.63
N GLY A 258 -5.51 -11.84 -19.58
CA GLY A 258 -5.78 -12.45 -18.27
C GLY A 258 -6.40 -11.50 -17.23
N ALA A 259 -6.69 -10.24 -17.59
CA ALA A 259 -7.26 -9.24 -16.69
C ALA A 259 -8.69 -8.87 -17.08
N SER A 260 -9.56 -8.56 -16.12
CA SER A 260 -10.93 -8.12 -16.38
C SER A 260 -11.43 -7.14 -15.33
N VAL A 261 -12.33 -6.23 -15.76
CA VAL A 261 -13.14 -5.44 -14.83
C VAL A 261 -14.12 -6.37 -14.11
N SER A 262 -14.14 -6.32 -12.79
CA SER A 262 -15.00 -7.19 -11.99
C SER A 262 -16.48 -6.89 -12.22
N GLU A 263 -17.28 -7.94 -12.43
CA GLU A 263 -18.74 -7.86 -12.48
C GLU A 263 -19.35 -7.38 -11.15
N ARG A 264 -18.68 -7.67 -10.03
CA ARG A 264 -19.16 -7.32 -8.70
C ARG A 264 -18.93 -5.86 -8.33
N HIS A 265 -17.79 -5.28 -8.73
CA HIS A 265 -17.42 -3.89 -8.44
C HIS A 265 -16.63 -3.29 -9.60
N ALA A 266 -17.23 -2.35 -10.32
CA ALA A 266 -16.67 -1.83 -11.57
C ALA A 266 -15.29 -1.13 -11.40
N ASN A 267 -14.96 -0.59 -10.22
CA ASN A 267 -13.64 0.01 -9.96
C ASN A 267 -12.58 -1.00 -9.50
N PHE A 268 -12.81 -2.31 -9.74
CA PHE A 268 -11.85 -3.37 -9.45
C PHE A 268 -11.47 -4.11 -10.73
N ILE A 269 -10.18 -4.26 -10.95
CA ILE A 269 -9.64 -5.16 -11.97
C ILE A 269 -9.16 -6.42 -11.26
N VAL A 270 -9.62 -7.56 -11.76
CA VAL A 270 -9.24 -8.89 -11.26
C VAL A 270 -8.37 -9.60 -12.29
N THR A 271 -7.46 -10.44 -11.81
CA THR A 271 -6.58 -11.22 -12.67
C THR A 271 -6.80 -12.72 -12.48
N ARG A 272 -6.54 -13.49 -13.53
CA ARG A 272 -6.52 -14.95 -13.51
C ARG A 272 -5.09 -15.47 -13.66
N ARG A 273 -4.89 -16.76 -13.43
CA ARG A 273 -3.60 -17.40 -13.65
C ARG A 273 -3.10 -17.16 -15.08
N GLY A 274 -1.86 -16.70 -15.21
CA GLY A 274 -1.24 -16.38 -16.49
C GLY A 274 -1.54 -14.97 -17.00
N ALA A 275 -2.22 -14.12 -16.22
CA ALA A 275 -2.34 -12.70 -16.53
C ALA A 275 -0.98 -12.01 -16.48
N THR A 276 -0.82 -10.97 -17.29
CA THR A 276 0.36 -10.10 -17.34
C THR A 276 0.03 -8.71 -16.82
N ALA A 277 1.05 -7.93 -16.48
CA ALA A 277 0.87 -6.50 -16.14
C ALA A 277 0.39 -5.72 -17.37
N ALA A 278 0.82 -6.10 -18.55
CA ALA A 278 0.33 -5.53 -19.82
C ALA A 278 -1.18 -5.71 -19.99
N ASP A 279 -1.73 -6.87 -19.64
CA ASP A 279 -3.19 -7.11 -19.68
C ASP A 279 -3.93 -6.12 -18.75
N VAL A 280 -3.43 -5.93 -17.52
CA VAL A 280 -4.02 -5.01 -16.53
C VAL A 280 -3.95 -3.57 -17.03
N LEU A 281 -2.82 -3.14 -17.61
CA LEU A 281 -2.64 -1.82 -18.19
C LEU A 281 -3.60 -1.58 -19.35
N ALA A 282 -3.74 -2.55 -20.24
CA ALA A 282 -4.66 -2.46 -21.37
C ALA A 282 -6.14 -2.32 -20.92
N VAL A 283 -6.54 -3.04 -19.85
CA VAL A 283 -7.88 -2.85 -19.24
C VAL A 283 -8.02 -1.45 -18.65
N ILE A 284 -7.01 -0.93 -17.95
CA ILE A 284 -7.02 0.43 -17.38
C ILE A 284 -7.21 1.47 -18.49
N GLU A 285 -6.44 1.39 -19.56
CA GLU A 285 -6.48 2.31 -20.70
C GLU A 285 -7.83 2.28 -21.42
N GLU A 286 -8.37 1.09 -21.64
CA GLU A 286 -9.67 0.94 -22.28
C GLU A 286 -10.81 1.48 -21.40
N VAL A 287 -10.77 1.25 -20.08
CA VAL A 287 -11.72 1.86 -19.13
C VAL A 287 -11.63 3.38 -19.17
N GLN A 288 -10.41 3.94 -19.14
CA GLN A 288 -10.20 5.41 -19.21
C GLN A 288 -10.77 5.98 -20.53
N ARG A 289 -10.55 5.30 -21.65
CA ARG A 289 -11.06 5.70 -22.95
C ARG A 289 -12.60 5.71 -22.95
N ARG A 290 -13.25 4.61 -22.55
CA ARG A 290 -14.71 4.48 -22.55
C ARG A 290 -15.38 5.49 -21.61
N VAL A 291 -14.85 5.68 -20.39
CA VAL A 291 -15.42 6.66 -19.46
C VAL A 291 -15.26 8.09 -19.99
N ARG A 292 -14.13 8.41 -20.63
CA ARG A 292 -13.95 9.71 -21.27
C ARG A 292 -14.95 9.94 -22.41
N GLU A 293 -15.18 8.94 -23.24
CA GLU A 293 -16.15 9.02 -24.36
C GLU A 293 -17.59 9.11 -23.85
N HIS A 294 -17.94 8.37 -22.80
CA HIS A 294 -19.29 8.31 -22.26
C HIS A 294 -19.65 9.55 -21.40
N ALA A 295 -18.74 10.01 -20.55
CA ALA A 295 -19.00 11.02 -19.52
C ALA A 295 -18.14 12.28 -19.62
N GLY A 296 -17.17 12.35 -20.54
CA GLY A 296 -16.23 13.48 -20.64
C GLY A 296 -15.20 13.55 -19.49
N ILE A 297 -15.14 12.53 -18.61
CA ILE A 297 -14.31 12.53 -17.41
C ILE A 297 -13.06 11.68 -17.63
N ALA A 298 -11.88 12.26 -17.34
CA ALA A 298 -10.62 11.55 -17.32
C ALA A 298 -10.39 10.92 -15.94
N LEU A 299 -10.46 9.58 -15.84
CA LEU A 299 -10.17 8.88 -14.60
C LEU A 299 -8.66 8.86 -14.31
N THR A 300 -8.31 9.12 -13.04
CA THR A 300 -6.93 9.04 -12.53
C THR A 300 -6.74 7.72 -11.80
N THR A 301 -5.65 7.00 -12.07
CA THR A 301 -5.34 5.75 -11.36
C THR A 301 -4.94 6.00 -9.91
N GLU A 302 -5.49 5.20 -8.99
CA GLU A 302 -5.06 5.12 -7.59
C GLU A 302 -3.92 4.10 -7.45
N VAL A 303 -3.97 3.02 -8.25
CA VAL A 303 -2.91 2.01 -8.27
C VAL A 303 -1.59 2.62 -8.73
N VAL A 304 -0.53 2.35 -7.97
CA VAL A 304 0.82 2.83 -8.27
C VAL A 304 1.45 1.91 -9.33
N ARG A 305 1.72 2.50 -10.50
CA ARG A 305 2.43 1.80 -11.57
C ARG A 305 3.92 1.84 -11.28
N VAL A 306 4.51 0.66 -11.15
CA VAL A 306 5.95 0.46 -11.00
C VAL A 306 6.46 0.03 -12.37
N ALA A 307 6.96 1.02 -13.13
CA ALA A 307 7.53 0.80 -14.45
C ALA A 307 9.05 0.88 -14.37
N THR A 308 9.74 0.15 -15.24
CA THR A 308 11.12 0.48 -15.62
C THR A 308 11.09 1.93 -16.13
N ALA A 309 12.00 2.78 -15.62
CA ALA A 309 12.13 4.14 -16.15
C ALA A 309 12.26 4.03 -17.69
N SER A 310 11.33 4.63 -18.40
CA SER A 310 11.47 4.79 -19.82
C SER A 310 12.75 5.61 -20.05
N THR A 311 13.74 4.98 -20.68
CA THR A 311 14.96 5.62 -21.17
C THR A 311 14.61 6.78 -22.10
#